data_c6d3f9eef6c515d7f4421b589de83c41
#
_entry.id   c6d3f9eef6c515d7f4421b589de83c41
#
_cell.length_a   1.000
_cell.length_b   1.000
_cell.length_c   1.000
_cell.angle_alpha   90.00
_cell.angle_beta   90.00
_cell.angle_gamma   90.00
#
_symmetry.space_group_name_H-M   'P 1'
#
loop_
_entity.id
_entity.type
_entity.pdbx_description
1 polymer ?
#
loop_
_entity_poly.entity_id
_entity_poly.type
_entity_poly.pdbx_seq_one_letter_code
_entity_poly.pdbx_strand_id
1 'polypeptide(L)'
;MYPTDEFASLAPGDSMRITFLCTYKLDRNSHVPEGTYWVETVDGKEGSPLPVALKALPLPSPESMSGYPDATKIYESNLRLAGAPALVQSDILPSVKKVVAIEGDNVVLEGKVALAFPENFAGEAKLLKEKLTGLYGLEVVGNASVKIVLEELLDRKEAVNDEYYTINIGDNLIKISAATPHGIFNGTQTLLSMLKGKQTPYLLEAVSIRDYPDLAYRGQMIDIARNFTAPENLKKLVDIFASYKLNVLHFHFCDDEAWRLEIPGLEELTAVGSRRGHTTDESQCLYPCYDGGYDLMQRL
;
A
#
# COMPACT_ATOMS: atom_id res chain seq x y z
N MET A 1 24.89 -24.30 -10.77
CA MET A 1 25.88 -24.63 -11.83
C MET A 1 26.85 -25.63 -11.19
N TYR A 2 27.04 -26.79 -11.79
CA TYR A 2 27.92 -27.82 -11.26
C TYR A 2 29.25 -27.81 -12.03
N PRO A 3 30.36 -28.17 -11.37
CA PRO A 3 31.65 -28.29 -12.05
C PRO A 3 31.59 -29.37 -13.13
N THR A 4 32.31 -29.15 -14.20
CA THR A 4 32.51 -30.14 -15.27
C THR A 4 33.95 -30.69 -15.17
N ASP A 5 34.24 -31.79 -15.88
CA ASP A 5 35.60 -32.37 -15.89
C ASP A 5 36.67 -31.38 -16.34
N GLU A 6 36.30 -30.39 -17.17
CA GLU A 6 37.17 -29.33 -17.65
C GLU A 6 37.43 -28.22 -16.61
N PHE A 7 36.48 -28.01 -15.67
CA PHE A 7 36.54 -26.98 -14.64
C PHE A 7 36.24 -27.55 -13.25
N ALA A 8 36.92 -28.60 -12.91
CA ALA A 8 36.72 -29.34 -11.66
C ALA A 8 37.24 -28.58 -10.43
N SER A 9 38.17 -27.67 -10.57
CA SER A 9 38.76 -26.90 -9.47
C SER A 9 39.34 -25.56 -9.94
N LEU A 10 39.41 -24.60 -9.03
CA LEU A 10 40.12 -23.32 -9.18
C LEU A 10 41.29 -23.29 -8.21
N ALA A 11 42.50 -23.02 -8.71
CA ALA A 11 43.66 -22.81 -7.84
C ALA A 11 43.56 -21.42 -7.15
N PRO A 12 44.22 -21.23 -5.99
CA PRO A 12 44.31 -19.94 -5.36
C PRO A 12 44.87 -18.87 -6.31
N GLY A 13 44.14 -17.79 -6.55
CA GLY A 13 44.49 -16.71 -7.46
C GLY A 13 43.93 -16.85 -8.86
N ASP A 14 43.32 -17.96 -9.20
CA ASP A 14 42.65 -18.15 -10.49
C ASP A 14 41.30 -17.41 -10.52
N SER A 15 40.81 -17.15 -11.73
CA SER A 15 39.48 -16.57 -11.98
C SER A 15 38.75 -17.37 -13.03
N MET A 16 37.44 -17.50 -12.87
CA MET A 16 36.56 -18.11 -13.85
C MET A 16 35.57 -17.07 -14.37
N ARG A 17 35.37 -17.04 -15.68
CA ARG A 17 34.33 -16.23 -16.31
C ARG A 17 33.13 -17.10 -16.64
N ILE A 18 31.99 -16.74 -16.09
CA ILE A 18 30.72 -17.39 -16.40
C ILE A 18 29.91 -16.41 -17.25
N THR A 19 29.45 -16.87 -18.42
CA THR A 19 28.59 -16.09 -19.29
C THR A 19 27.30 -16.85 -19.50
N PHE A 20 26.20 -16.19 -19.27
CA PHE A 20 24.87 -16.76 -19.53
C PHE A 20 24.00 -15.76 -20.27
N LEU A 21 23.08 -16.28 -21.07
CA LEU A 21 22.08 -15.50 -21.78
C LEU A 21 20.82 -15.42 -20.93
N CYS A 22 20.35 -14.21 -20.72
CA CYS A 22 19.05 -13.97 -20.11
C CYS A 22 17.99 -13.72 -21.19
N THR A 23 16.77 -14.15 -20.95
CA THR A 23 15.63 -13.93 -21.86
C THR A 23 15.22 -12.45 -21.92
N TYR A 24 15.63 -11.66 -20.90
CA TYR A 24 15.34 -10.24 -20.77
C TYR A 24 16.62 -9.41 -20.71
N LYS A 25 16.52 -8.15 -21.11
CA LYS A 25 17.63 -7.19 -20.97
C LYS A 25 17.85 -6.85 -19.49
N LEU A 26 19.10 -6.87 -19.06
CA LEU A 26 19.50 -6.33 -17.75
C LEU A 26 19.61 -4.81 -17.86
N ASP A 27 18.51 -4.11 -17.57
CA ASP A 27 18.42 -2.66 -17.72
C ASP A 27 18.22 -1.92 -16.39
N ARG A 28 18.18 -2.66 -15.27
CA ARG A 28 18.00 -2.11 -13.92
C ARG A 28 18.93 -2.80 -12.94
N ASN A 29 19.33 -2.08 -11.90
CA ASN A 29 20.11 -2.65 -10.81
C ASN A 29 19.41 -3.82 -10.12
N SER A 30 18.06 -3.81 -10.07
CA SER A 30 17.26 -4.91 -9.53
C SER A 30 17.31 -6.19 -10.38
N HIS A 31 17.84 -6.13 -11.59
CA HIS A 31 18.03 -7.31 -12.44
C HIS A 31 19.40 -7.98 -12.24
N VAL A 32 20.26 -7.37 -11.44
CA VAL A 32 21.54 -7.99 -11.06
C VAL A 32 21.23 -9.13 -10.10
N PRO A 33 21.75 -10.36 -10.35
CA PRO A 33 21.56 -11.46 -9.41
C PRO A 33 22.10 -11.07 -8.01
N GLU A 34 21.27 -11.20 -7.01
CA GLU A 34 21.62 -11.03 -5.60
C GLU A 34 21.69 -12.39 -4.91
N GLY A 35 22.34 -12.46 -3.75
CA GLY A 35 22.41 -13.68 -2.96
C GLY A 35 23.24 -14.80 -3.60
N THR A 36 24.23 -14.46 -4.42
CA THR A 36 25.13 -15.46 -5.03
C THR A 36 26.01 -16.09 -3.96
N TYR A 37 26.12 -17.41 -3.99
CA TYR A 37 26.93 -18.17 -3.06
C TYR A 37 27.62 -19.36 -3.74
N TRP A 38 28.66 -19.86 -3.12
CA TRP A 38 29.33 -21.10 -3.49
C TRP A 38 28.88 -22.22 -2.57
N VAL A 39 28.75 -23.40 -3.12
CA VAL A 39 28.59 -24.63 -2.36
C VAL A 39 29.76 -25.53 -2.71
N GLU A 40 30.58 -25.83 -1.72
CA GLU A 40 31.65 -26.82 -1.88
C GLU A 40 31.06 -28.22 -1.92
N THR A 41 31.50 -29.03 -2.87
CA THR A 41 31.07 -30.44 -2.95
C THR A 41 32.30 -31.32 -2.66
N VAL A 42 32.23 -32.07 -1.57
CA VAL A 42 33.27 -33.04 -1.19
C VAL A 42 32.69 -34.44 -1.22
N ASP A 43 33.28 -35.31 -1.97
CA ASP A 43 32.81 -36.71 -2.14
C ASP A 43 31.34 -36.81 -2.52
N GLY A 44 30.86 -35.90 -3.38
CA GLY A 44 29.47 -35.88 -3.86
C GLY A 44 28.48 -35.33 -2.83
N LYS A 45 28.93 -34.82 -1.69
CA LYS A 45 28.08 -34.18 -0.68
C LYS A 45 28.29 -32.66 -0.73
N GLU A 46 27.20 -31.95 -0.78
CA GLU A 46 27.20 -30.49 -0.69
C GLU A 46 27.52 -30.03 0.73
N GLY A 47 28.45 -29.08 0.82
CA GLY A 47 28.78 -28.37 2.06
C GLY A 47 27.85 -27.19 2.34
N SER A 48 28.20 -26.42 3.36
CA SER A 48 27.47 -25.19 3.68
C SER A 48 27.72 -24.12 2.61
N PRO A 49 26.71 -23.29 2.28
CA PRO A 49 26.87 -22.17 1.35
C PRO A 49 27.89 -21.15 1.87
N LEU A 50 28.77 -20.72 1.01
CA LEU A 50 29.76 -19.66 1.29
C LEU A 50 29.34 -18.38 0.58
N PRO A 51 29.19 -17.25 1.28
CA PRO A 51 28.80 -16.00 0.67
C PRO A 51 29.84 -15.49 -0.33
N VAL A 52 29.34 -15.00 -1.47
CA VAL A 52 30.16 -14.34 -2.48
C VAL A 52 29.86 -12.85 -2.47
N ALA A 53 30.90 -12.05 -2.21
CA ALA A 53 30.76 -10.59 -2.34
C ALA A 53 30.60 -10.22 -3.81
N LEU A 54 29.41 -9.74 -4.19
CA LEU A 54 29.14 -9.26 -5.53
C LEU A 54 29.56 -7.79 -5.65
N LYS A 55 30.32 -7.49 -6.70
CA LYS A 55 30.55 -6.13 -7.16
C LYS A 55 29.88 -5.98 -8.52
N ALA A 56 28.69 -5.39 -8.55
CA ALA A 56 28.06 -5.05 -9.81
C ALA A 56 28.89 -4.00 -10.55
N LEU A 57 29.17 -4.27 -11.82
CA LEU A 57 29.70 -3.24 -12.71
C LEU A 57 28.56 -2.28 -13.08
N PRO A 58 28.89 -1.01 -13.40
CA PRO A 58 27.89 -0.09 -13.90
C PRO A 58 27.15 -0.70 -15.09
N LEU A 59 25.83 -0.56 -15.10
CA LEU A 59 25.03 -0.92 -16.27
C LEU A 59 25.54 -0.14 -17.50
N PRO A 60 25.41 -0.69 -18.71
CA PRO A 60 25.68 0.04 -19.94
C PRO A 60 25.00 1.40 -19.93
N SER A 61 25.63 2.42 -20.52
CA SER A 61 25.05 3.76 -20.53
C SER A 61 23.65 3.72 -21.16
N PRO A 62 22.71 4.57 -20.70
CA PRO A 62 21.36 4.65 -21.25
C PRO A 62 21.30 4.83 -22.76
N GLU A 63 22.34 5.43 -23.34
CA GLU A 63 22.50 5.63 -24.80
C GLU A 63 22.64 4.31 -25.57
N SER A 64 23.16 3.26 -24.91
CA SER A 64 23.26 1.92 -25.50
C SER A 64 21.97 1.09 -25.37
N MET A 65 21.00 1.57 -24.57
CA MET A 65 19.75 0.89 -24.26
C MET A 65 18.58 1.61 -24.95
N SER A 66 18.40 1.38 -26.24
CA SER A 66 17.31 2.01 -26.99
C SER A 66 15.95 1.59 -26.41
N GLY A 67 15.17 2.56 -25.99
CA GLY A 67 13.74 2.41 -25.68
C GLY A 67 13.34 2.61 -24.21
N TYR A 68 14.27 2.69 -23.26
CA TYR A 68 13.94 2.99 -21.86
C TYR A 68 14.45 4.38 -21.46
N PRO A 69 13.60 5.28 -20.99
CA PRO A 69 14.06 6.53 -20.42
C PRO A 69 14.81 6.22 -19.11
N ASP A 70 16.01 6.77 -18.96
CA ASP A 70 16.72 6.71 -17.68
C ASP A 70 16.01 7.55 -16.59
N ALA A 71 16.43 7.39 -15.35
CA ALA A 71 15.83 8.09 -14.21
C ALA A 71 15.91 9.63 -14.39
N THR A 72 16.98 10.14 -15.02
CA THR A 72 17.16 11.58 -15.28
C THR A 72 16.11 12.08 -16.28
N LYS A 73 15.93 11.37 -17.39
CA LYS A 73 14.92 11.73 -18.39
C LYS A 73 13.48 11.67 -17.85
N ILE A 74 13.19 10.67 -17.00
CA ILE A 74 11.90 10.58 -16.31
C ILE A 74 11.73 11.79 -15.37
N TYR A 75 12.74 12.11 -14.59
CA TYR A 75 12.71 13.25 -13.68
C TYR A 75 12.53 14.58 -14.41
N GLU A 76 13.28 14.83 -15.48
CA GLU A 76 13.14 16.03 -16.31
C GLU A 76 11.77 16.12 -16.99
N SER A 77 11.24 15.00 -17.45
CA SER A 77 9.87 14.95 -17.99
C SER A 77 8.84 15.33 -16.94
N ASN A 78 8.99 14.82 -15.71
CA ASN A 78 8.08 15.14 -14.61
C ASN A 78 8.23 16.60 -14.15
N LEU A 79 9.43 17.17 -14.18
CA LEU A 79 9.63 18.60 -13.89
C LEU A 79 8.88 19.52 -14.87
N ARG A 80 8.77 19.13 -16.14
CA ARG A 80 7.96 19.89 -17.11
C ARG A 80 6.48 19.86 -16.75
N LEU A 81 6.01 18.78 -16.16
CA LEU A 81 4.63 18.65 -15.68
C LEU A 81 4.37 19.49 -14.41
N ALA A 82 5.40 19.75 -13.59
CA ALA A 82 5.27 20.56 -12.38
C ALA A 82 4.84 22.01 -12.65
N GLY A 83 5.12 22.52 -13.86
CA GLY A 83 4.66 23.86 -14.30
C GLY A 83 3.35 23.84 -15.10
N ALA A 84 2.77 22.68 -15.34
CA ALA A 84 1.48 22.59 -16.00
C ALA A 84 0.36 23.10 -15.09
N PRO A 85 -0.69 23.78 -15.64
CA PRO A 85 -1.85 24.13 -14.83
C PRO A 85 -2.37 22.87 -14.14
N ALA A 86 -2.69 22.98 -12.86
CA ALA A 86 -3.25 21.88 -12.11
C ALA A 86 -4.51 21.36 -12.84
N LEU A 87 -4.42 20.16 -13.39
CA LEU A 87 -5.58 19.49 -14.01
C LEU A 87 -6.60 19.09 -12.95
N VAL A 88 -6.18 19.04 -11.68
CA VAL A 88 -7.03 18.73 -10.54
C VAL A 88 -7.46 20.04 -9.91
N GLN A 89 -8.71 20.43 -10.10
CA GLN A 89 -9.31 21.63 -9.51
C GLN A 89 -9.74 21.43 -8.05
N SER A 90 -9.43 20.29 -7.44
CA SER A 90 -9.87 19.94 -6.09
C SER A 90 -8.73 19.38 -5.27
N ASP A 91 -8.59 19.84 -4.03
CA ASP A 91 -7.68 19.26 -3.02
C ASP A 91 -8.20 17.90 -2.49
N ILE A 92 -9.35 17.44 -2.96
CA ILE A 92 -9.99 16.18 -2.54
C ILE A 92 -9.50 15.04 -3.43
N LEU A 93 -8.89 14.04 -2.84
CA LEU A 93 -8.41 12.83 -3.52
C LEU A 93 -8.94 11.56 -2.84
N PRO A 94 -9.56 10.65 -3.63
CA PRO A 94 -9.98 10.76 -5.04
C PRO A 94 -10.93 11.92 -5.28
N SER A 95 -10.92 12.48 -6.50
CA SER A 95 -11.84 13.55 -6.88
C SER A 95 -13.29 13.08 -6.77
N VAL A 96 -14.14 13.93 -6.22
CA VAL A 96 -15.56 13.66 -6.03
C VAL A 96 -16.38 14.07 -7.27
N LYS A 97 -17.57 13.50 -7.42
CA LYS A 97 -18.45 13.75 -8.58
C LYS A 97 -18.93 15.20 -8.68
N LYS A 98 -19.24 15.80 -7.54
CA LYS A 98 -19.79 17.16 -7.53
C LYS A 98 -19.42 17.87 -6.24
N VAL A 99 -18.93 19.10 -6.37
CA VAL A 99 -18.75 20.08 -5.31
C VAL A 99 -19.48 21.35 -5.70
N VAL A 100 -20.28 21.89 -4.81
CA VAL A 100 -21.01 23.14 -5.01
C VAL A 100 -20.81 24.02 -3.78
N ALA A 101 -20.38 25.26 -3.95
CA ALA A 101 -20.40 26.25 -2.88
C ALA A 101 -21.84 26.50 -2.45
N ILE A 102 -22.07 26.59 -1.16
CA ILE A 102 -23.38 26.91 -0.58
C ILE A 102 -23.27 28.18 0.26
N GLU A 103 -24.41 28.83 0.52
CA GLU A 103 -24.49 29.91 1.49
C GLU A 103 -24.26 29.37 2.90
N GLY A 104 -23.52 30.08 3.73
CA GLY A 104 -23.17 29.72 5.10
C GLY A 104 -21.76 30.13 5.46
N ASP A 105 -21.46 30.10 6.74
CA ASP A 105 -20.12 30.38 7.25
C ASP A 105 -19.19 29.18 7.05
N ASN A 106 -17.93 29.45 6.76
CA ASN A 106 -16.89 28.44 6.71
C ASN A 106 -16.71 27.76 8.08
N VAL A 107 -16.33 26.50 8.09
CA VAL A 107 -16.10 25.74 9.32
C VAL A 107 -14.63 25.72 9.65
N VAL A 108 -14.30 26.10 10.89
CA VAL A 108 -12.93 26.04 11.42
C VAL A 108 -12.84 24.89 12.42
N LEU A 109 -12.04 23.87 12.08
CA LEU A 109 -11.77 22.75 12.98
C LEU A 109 -10.49 23.04 13.77
N GLU A 110 -10.63 23.17 15.08
CA GLU A 110 -9.53 23.41 16.01
C GLU A 110 -9.87 22.82 17.39
N GLY A 111 -8.90 22.19 18.00
CA GLY A 111 -8.99 21.67 19.37
C GLY A 111 -10.07 20.59 19.55
N LYS A 112 -11.33 21.00 19.75
CA LYS A 112 -12.43 20.10 20.08
C LYS A 112 -13.52 20.08 19.01
N VAL A 113 -14.03 18.87 18.69
CA VAL A 113 -15.17 18.67 17.80
C VAL A 113 -16.16 17.71 18.44
N ALA A 114 -17.45 17.94 18.24
CA ALA A 114 -18.48 16.97 18.64
C ALA A 114 -18.76 16.01 17.50
N LEU A 115 -19.03 14.73 17.82
CA LEU A 115 -19.40 13.70 16.86
C LEU A 115 -20.73 13.07 17.29
N ALA A 116 -21.73 13.13 16.40
CA ALA A 116 -23.01 12.49 16.59
C ALA A 116 -23.30 11.49 15.46
N PHE A 117 -23.86 10.35 15.80
CA PHE A 117 -24.14 9.26 14.86
C PHE A 117 -25.22 8.34 15.41
N PRO A 118 -26.00 7.67 14.57
CA PRO A 118 -26.88 6.58 14.95
C PRO A 118 -26.09 5.28 15.13
N GLU A 119 -26.65 4.32 15.86
CA GLU A 119 -25.95 3.08 16.24
C GLU A 119 -25.46 2.26 15.03
N ASN A 120 -26.19 2.25 13.94
CA ASN A 120 -25.81 1.56 12.71
C ASN A 120 -24.56 2.12 12.01
N PHE A 121 -24.03 3.28 12.44
CA PHE A 121 -22.80 3.89 11.95
C PHE A 121 -21.70 3.98 13.03
N ALA A 122 -21.86 3.22 14.13
CA ALA A 122 -20.91 3.27 15.24
C ALA A 122 -19.49 2.84 14.84
N GLY A 123 -19.35 1.90 13.91
CA GLY A 123 -18.06 1.46 13.37
C GLY A 123 -17.30 2.59 12.67
N GLU A 124 -17.97 3.27 11.74
CA GLU A 124 -17.43 4.38 10.96
C GLU A 124 -17.14 5.60 11.85
N ALA A 125 -18.01 5.87 12.82
CA ALA A 125 -17.80 6.92 13.80
C ALA A 125 -16.57 6.68 14.68
N LYS A 126 -16.34 5.43 15.10
CA LYS A 126 -15.15 5.03 15.85
C LYS A 126 -13.88 5.28 15.02
N LEU A 127 -13.86 4.81 13.77
CA LEU A 127 -12.72 5.02 12.86
C LEU A 127 -12.45 6.50 12.62
N LEU A 128 -13.50 7.29 12.34
CA LEU A 128 -13.37 8.73 12.16
C LEU A 128 -12.77 9.40 13.40
N LYS A 129 -13.28 9.06 14.60
CA LYS A 129 -12.76 9.57 15.87
C LYS A 129 -11.27 9.26 16.04
N GLU A 130 -10.87 8.01 15.80
CA GLU A 130 -9.46 7.58 15.91
C GLU A 130 -8.55 8.37 14.95
N LYS A 131 -8.97 8.58 13.70
CA LYS A 131 -8.21 9.33 12.71
C LYS A 131 -8.16 10.82 13.04
N LEU A 132 -9.28 11.44 13.45
CA LEU A 132 -9.31 12.86 13.86
C LEU A 132 -8.38 13.12 15.05
N THR A 133 -8.38 12.24 16.04
CA THR A 133 -7.52 12.37 17.22
C THR A 133 -6.05 12.04 16.90
N GLY A 134 -5.79 10.91 16.24
CA GLY A 134 -4.43 10.42 16.03
C GLY A 134 -3.64 11.13 14.95
N LEU A 135 -4.31 11.59 13.88
CA LEU A 135 -3.63 12.21 12.74
C LEU A 135 -3.79 13.74 12.69
N TYR A 136 -4.90 14.25 13.19
CA TYR A 136 -5.24 15.67 13.05
C TYR A 136 -5.23 16.44 14.38
N GLY A 137 -5.01 15.77 15.50
CA GLY A 137 -4.90 16.38 16.82
C GLY A 137 -6.22 17.00 17.32
N LEU A 138 -7.37 16.55 16.78
CA LEU A 138 -8.69 17.01 17.17
C LEU A 138 -9.28 16.11 18.27
N GLU A 139 -9.58 16.66 19.43
CA GLU A 139 -10.23 15.95 20.51
C GLU A 139 -11.74 15.78 20.19
N VAL A 140 -12.20 14.54 20.09
CA VAL A 140 -13.62 14.24 19.85
C VAL A 140 -14.36 14.10 21.18
N VAL A 141 -15.29 15.02 21.43
CA VAL A 141 -16.06 15.16 22.66
C VAL A 141 -17.57 15.06 22.41
N GLY A 142 -18.35 14.97 23.48
CA GLY A 142 -19.82 14.89 23.37
C GLY A 142 -20.49 16.20 22.92
N ASN A 143 -19.85 17.36 23.21
CA ASN A 143 -20.36 18.68 22.84
C ASN A 143 -19.21 19.64 22.53
N ALA A 144 -19.30 20.34 21.42
CA ALA A 144 -18.33 21.34 20.99
C ALA A 144 -19.03 22.38 20.09
N SER A 145 -18.36 23.49 19.79
CA SER A 145 -18.85 24.53 18.86
C SER A 145 -19.06 23.99 17.45
N VAL A 146 -18.12 23.16 16.98
CA VAL A 146 -18.25 22.48 15.69
C VAL A 146 -18.73 21.07 15.89
N LYS A 147 -19.71 20.67 15.09
CA LYS A 147 -20.34 19.35 15.16
C LYS A 147 -20.20 18.59 13.84
N ILE A 148 -19.74 17.34 13.94
CA ILE A 148 -19.75 16.39 12.83
C ILE A 148 -20.94 15.44 13.08
N VAL A 149 -21.78 15.24 12.07
CA VAL A 149 -22.95 14.38 12.16
C VAL A 149 -22.89 13.34 11.06
N LEU A 150 -22.94 12.08 11.43
CA LEU A 150 -23.19 10.98 10.51
C LEU A 150 -24.69 10.65 10.59
N GLU A 151 -25.39 10.62 9.46
CA GLU A 151 -26.82 10.38 9.47
C GLU A 151 -27.28 9.52 8.28
N GLU A 152 -28.45 8.90 8.41
CA GLU A 152 -29.07 8.21 7.28
C GLU A 152 -29.57 9.22 6.24
N LEU A 153 -29.38 8.87 4.96
CA LEU A 153 -29.91 9.63 3.85
C LEU A 153 -31.42 9.57 3.86
N LEU A 154 -32.09 10.73 3.92
CA LEU A 154 -33.55 10.84 4.05
C LEU A 154 -34.29 10.28 2.83
N ASP A 155 -33.80 10.59 1.63
CA ASP A 155 -34.36 10.02 0.40
C ASP A 155 -33.39 9.04 -0.23
N ARG A 156 -33.61 7.75 0.03
CA ARG A 156 -32.79 6.66 -0.53
C ARG A 156 -32.86 6.56 -2.06
N LYS A 157 -33.82 7.22 -2.70
CA LYS A 157 -33.87 7.25 -4.17
C LYS A 157 -32.80 8.13 -4.79
N GLU A 158 -32.19 9.02 -4.03
CA GLU A 158 -31.03 9.78 -4.48
C GLU A 158 -29.76 8.89 -4.58
N ALA A 159 -29.71 7.79 -3.84
CA ALA A 159 -28.56 6.91 -3.82
C ALA A 159 -28.43 6.12 -5.13
N VAL A 160 -27.39 6.41 -5.89
CA VAL A 160 -27.06 5.72 -7.16
C VAL A 160 -26.63 4.26 -6.89
N ASN A 161 -25.93 4.05 -5.78
CA ASN A 161 -25.47 2.74 -5.31
C ASN A 161 -25.27 2.77 -3.78
N ASP A 162 -24.88 1.65 -3.19
CA ASP A 162 -24.69 1.51 -1.74
C ASP A 162 -23.51 2.33 -1.19
N GLU A 163 -22.64 2.85 -2.05
CA GLU A 163 -21.49 3.66 -1.67
C GLU A 163 -21.74 5.18 -1.84
N TYR A 164 -22.94 5.55 -2.27
CA TYR A 164 -23.33 6.95 -2.41
C TYR A 164 -23.36 7.67 -1.06
N TYR A 165 -22.85 8.89 -1.05
CA TYR A 165 -22.91 9.79 0.10
C TYR A 165 -23.02 11.25 -0.31
N THR A 166 -23.44 12.08 0.64
CA THR A 166 -23.36 13.53 0.55
C THR A 166 -22.63 14.09 1.76
N ILE A 167 -21.94 15.23 1.56
CA ILE A 167 -21.37 16.01 2.66
C ILE A 167 -21.85 17.43 2.52
N ASN A 168 -22.37 18.01 3.60
CA ASN A 168 -22.70 19.42 3.68
C ASN A 168 -21.86 20.06 4.80
N ILE A 169 -21.14 21.12 4.48
CA ILE A 169 -20.23 21.84 5.38
C ILE A 169 -20.68 23.30 5.42
N GLY A 170 -20.91 23.84 6.61
CA GLY A 170 -21.25 25.23 6.83
C GLY A 170 -21.80 25.46 8.24
N ASP A 171 -21.77 26.68 8.74
CA ASP A 171 -22.41 27.08 10.00
C ASP A 171 -22.00 26.22 11.22
N ASN A 172 -20.71 25.93 11.35
CA ASN A 172 -20.14 25.07 12.38
C ASN A 172 -20.66 23.61 12.36
N LEU A 173 -21.25 23.16 11.25
CA LEU A 173 -21.76 21.82 11.06
C LEU A 173 -21.11 21.15 9.85
N ILE A 174 -20.70 19.89 10.04
CA ILE A 174 -20.28 18.98 8.97
C ILE A 174 -21.22 17.78 9.02
N LYS A 175 -22.03 17.62 7.99
CA LYS A 175 -23.02 16.58 7.91
C LYS A 175 -22.66 15.60 6.80
N ILE A 176 -22.50 14.31 7.14
CA ILE A 176 -22.25 13.22 6.20
C ILE A 176 -23.47 12.33 6.20
N SER A 177 -24.13 12.20 5.05
CA SER A 177 -25.36 11.42 4.93
C SER A 177 -25.19 10.32 3.88
N ALA A 178 -25.58 9.09 4.19
CA ALA A 178 -25.60 7.95 3.28
C ALA A 178 -26.67 6.94 3.64
N ALA A 179 -27.01 6.07 2.69
CA ALA A 179 -27.98 5.00 2.93
C ALA A 179 -27.38 3.79 3.66
N THR A 180 -26.05 3.65 3.65
CA THR A 180 -25.32 2.48 4.16
C THR A 180 -24.08 2.89 4.95
N PRO A 181 -23.54 2.02 5.82
CA PRO A 181 -22.24 2.22 6.47
C PRO A 181 -21.11 2.44 5.46
N HIS A 182 -21.13 1.76 4.30
CA HIS A 182 -20.12 1.89 3.26
C HIS A 182 -20.09 3.31 2.67
N GLY A 183 -21.27 3.89 2.40
CA GLY A 183 -21.37 5.30 1.97
C GLY A 183 -20.87 6.27 3.04
N ILE A 184 -21.20 6.07 4.32
CA ILE A 184 -20.68 6.87 5.43
C ILE A 184 -19.16 6.76 5.50
N PHE A 185 -18.61 5.53 5.38
CA PHE A 185 -17.16 5.32 5.35
C PHE A 185 -16.49 6.15 4.26
N ASN A 186 -16.99 6.07 3.02
CA ASN A 186 -16.45 6.85 1.89
C ASN A 186 -16.57 8.36 2.12
N GLY A 187 -17.67 8.82 2.71
CA GLY A 187 -17.83 10.22 3.10
C GLY A 187 -16.81 10.66 4.15
N THR A 188 -16.54 9.83 5.16
CA THR A 188 -15.50 10.12 6.16
C THR A 188 -14.10 10.19 5.53
N GLN A 189 -13.76 9.32 4.57
CA GLN A 189 -12.49 9.40 3.84
C GLN A 189 -12.37 10.70 3.04
N THR A 190 -13.46 11.17 2.46
CA THR A 190 -13.47 12.48 1.78
C THR A 190 -13.23 13.63 2.77
N LEU A 191 -13.90 13.66 3.91
CA LEU A 191 -13.64 14.66 4.95
C LEU A 191 -12.17 14.64 5.38
N LEU A 192 -11.61 13.47 5.66
CA LEU A 192 -10.19 13.33 6.04
C LEU A 192 -9.25 13.78 4.92
N SER A 193 -9.58 13.53 3.65
CA SER A 193 -8.83 14.04 2.51
C SER A 193 -8.79 15.56 2.46
N MET A 194 -9.88 16.24 2.81
CA MET A 194 -9.93 17.70 2.85
C MET A 194 -9.03 18.31 3.94
N LEU A 195 -8.67 17.54 4.96
CA LEU A 195 -7.77 17.95 6.04
C LEU A 195 -6.30 17.62 5.72
N LYS A 196 -6.06 16.65 4.83
CA LYS A 196 -4.73 16.14 4.53
C LYS A 196 -3.79 17.22 3.99
N GLY A 197 -2.58 17.29 4.54
CA GLY A 197 -1.56 18.27 4.13
C GLY A 197 -1.77 19.67 4.67
N LYS A 198 -2.85 19.93 5.41
CA LYS A 198 -3.12 21.18 6.09
C LYS A 198 -2.65 21.15 7.54
N GLN A 199 -2.54 22.30 8.15
CA GLN A 199 -2.23 22.45 9.59
C GLN A 199 -3.43 23.05 10.32
N THR A 200 -3.52 22.75 11.61
CA THR A 200 -4.53 23.38 12.47
C THR A 200 -4.30 24.90 12.59
N PRO A 201 -5.32 25.75 12.56
CA PRO A 201 -6.73 25.42 12.37
C PRO A 201 -7.07 25.00 10.94
N TYR A 202 -7.91 23.96 10.78
CA TYR A 202 -8.35 23.48 9.46
C TYR A 202 -9.55 24.30 9.00
N LEU A 203 -9.35 25.10 7.96
CA LEU A 203 -10.44 25.84 7.33
C LEU A 203 -11.10 25.00 6.25
N LEU A 204 -12.41 24.79 6.37
CA LEU A 204 -13.27 24.13 5.40
C LEU A 204 -14.29 25.14 4.89
N GLU A 205 -14.32 25.31 3.57
CA GLU A 205 -15.30 26.19 2.91
C GLU A 205 -16.72 25.62 3.01
N ALA A 206 -17.71 26.52 2.98
CA ALA A 206 -19.12 26.13 2.96
C ALA A 206 -19.46 25.50 1.60
N VAL A 207 -19.60 24.17 1.58
CA VAL A 207 -19.80 23.38 0.36
C VAL A 207 -20.80 22.25 0.58
N SER A 208 -21.45 21.85 -0.52
CA SER A 208 -22.19 20.61 -0.65
C SER A 208 -21.46 19.69 -1.63
N ILE A 209 -21.18 18.47 -1.20
CA ILE A 209 -20.48 17.43 -1.96
C ILE A 209 -21.46 16.27 -2.20
N ARG A 210 -21.42 15.70 -3.41
CA ARG A 210 -22.06 14.44 -3.76
C ARG A 210 -21.05 13.54 -4.45
N ASP A 211 -21.02 12.28 -4.04
CA ASP A 211 -20.06 11.34 -4.61
C ASP A 211 -20.54 9.89 -4.54
N TYR A 212 -20.05 9.10 -5.45
CA TYR A 212 -20.20 7.65 -5.54
C TYR A 212 -19.17 7.10 -6.54
N PRO A 213 -18.71 5.85 -6.40
CA PRO A 213 -17.77 5.27 -7.34
C PRO A 213 -18.45 4.86 -8.66
N ASP A 214 -17.71 5.01 -9.77
CA ASP A 214 -18.16 4.51 -11.08
C ASP A 214 -17.97 3.00 -11.22
N LEU A 215 -16.97 2.44 -10.52
CA LEU A 215 -16.60 1.04 -10.61
C LEU A 215 -16.96 0.33 -9.30
N ALA A 216 -17.72 -0.74 -9.40
CA ALA A 216 -18.06 -1.58 -8.25
C ALA A 216 -16.85 -2.33 -7.69
N TYR A 217 -15.88 -2.69 -8.53
CA TYR A 217 -14.62 -3.32 -8.12
C TYR A 217 -13.47 -2.32 -8.20
N ARG A 218 -12.84 -2.06 -7.06
CA ARG A 218 -11.66 -1.20 -6.93
C ARG A 218 -10.66 -1.91 -6.05
N GLY A 219 -9.91 -2.83 -6.68
CA GLY A 219 -9.02 -3.75 -5.98
C GLY A 219 -7.55 -3.44 -6.19
N GLN A 220 -6.76 -3.85 -5.21
CA GLN A 220 -5.31 -3.90 -5.27
C GLN A 220 -4.83 -5.29 -4.88
N MET A 221 -3.91 -5.85 -5.64
CA MET A 221 -3.24 -7.10 -5.29
C MET A 221 -1.93 -6.80 -4.57
N ILE A 222 -1.67 -7.54 -3.50
CA ILE A 222 -0.38 -7.57 -2.80
C ILE A 222 0.13 -9.00 -2.81
N ASP A 223 1.31 -9.18 -3.39
CA ASP A 223 2.01 -10.46 -3.41
C ASP A 223 3.03 -10.50 -2.26
N ILE A 224 2.76 -11.34 -1.28
CA ILE A 224 3.65 -11.60 -0.15
C ILE A 224 4.36 -12.95 -0.27
N ALA A 225 4.02 -13.75 -1.28
CA ALA A 225 4.72 -14.99 -1.55
C ALA A 225 6.12 -14.71 -2.09
N ARG A 226 6.25 -13.87 -3.13
CA ARG A 226 7.54 -13.49 -3.73
C ARG A 226 8.32 -12.52 -2.86
N ASN A 227 7.64 -11.58 -2.20
CA ASN A 227 8.29 -10.61 -1.31
C ASN A 227 7.49 -10.48 -0.02
N PHE A 228 8.07 -10.95 1.06
CA PHE A 228 7.46 -10.83 2.38
C PHE A 228 7.23 -9.36 2.76
N THR A 229 6.05 -9.08 3.26
CA THR A 229 5.72 -7.76 3.81
C THR A 229 5.24 -7.94 5.25
N ALA A 230 5.89 -7.26 6.19
CA ALA A 230 5.52 -7.35 7.60
C ALA A 230 4.07 -6.89 7.84
N PRO A 231 3.34 -7.51 8.79
CA PRO A 231 1.93 -7.20 9.09
C PRO A 231 1.68 -5.71 9.35
N GLU A 232 2.60 -5.02 10.01
CA GLU A 232 2.50 -3.59 10.32
C GLU A 232 2.50 -2.74 9.04
N ASN A 233 3.25 -3.16 8.02
CA ASN A 233 3.27 -2.47 6.73
C ASN A 233 2.01 -2.79 5.91
N LEU A 234 1.51 -4.03 5.98
CA LEU A 234 0.24 -4.40 5.35
C LEU A 234 -0.92 -3.58 5.92
N LYS A 235 -0.99 -3.41 7.25
CA LYS A 235 -2.01 -2.56 7.89
C LYS A 235 -1.93 -1.11 7.40
N LYS A 236 -0.72 -0.55 7.24
CA LYS A 236 -0.56 0.79 6.65
C LYS A 236 -1.04 0.84 5.20
N LEU A 237 -0.78 -0.20 4.40
CA LEU A 237 -1.28 -0.26 3.02
C LEU A 237 -2.81 -0.34 2.98
N VAL A 238 -3.44 -1.11 3.87
CA VAL A 238 -4.91 -1.15 4.00
C VAL A 238 -5.48 0.24 4.34
N ASP A 239 -4.86 0.97 5.27
CA ASP A 239 -5.24 2.35 5.59
C ASP A 239 -5.12 3.28 4.37
N ILE A 240 -4.05 3.12 3.58
CA ILE A 240 -3.88 3.89 2.32
C ILE A 240 -4.97 3.51 1.32
N PHE A 241 -5.25 2.23 1.12
CA PHE A 241 -6.31 1.78 0.21
C PHE A 241 -7.67 2.33 0.61
N ALA A 242 -7.99 2.30 1.90
CA ALA A 242 -9.19 2.89 2.45
C ALA A 242 -9.28 4.40 2.13
N SER A 243 -8.18 5.14 2.26
CA SER A 243 -8.14 6.57 1.96
C SER A 243 -8.41 6.89 0.48
N TYR A 244 -8.13 5.93 -0.42
CA TYR A 244 -8.46 5.99 -1.85
C TYR A 244 -9.78 5.29 -2.19
N LYS A 245 -10.56 4.89 -1.19
CA LYS A 245 -11.88 4.23 -1.36
C LYS A 245 -11.78 2.91 -2.16
N LEU A 246 -10.64 2.22 -2.09
CA LEU A 246 -10.53 0.85 -2.60
C LEU A 246 -11.34 -0.08 -1.70
N ASN A 247 -12.01 -1.06 -2.30
CA ASN A 247 -12.94 -1.94 -1.57
C ASN A 247 -12.56 -3.43 -1.64
N VAL A 248 -11.49 -3.77 -2.36
CA VAL A 248 -11.01 -5.16 -2.48
C VAL A 248 -9.51 -5.22 -2.28
N LEU A 249 -9.07 -6.05 -1.35
CA LEU A 249 -7.69 -6.47 -1.24
C LEU A 249 -7.57 -7.90 -1.78
N HIS A 250 -6.86 -8.06 -2.93
CA HIS A 250 -6.44 -9.37 -3.41
C HIS A 250 -5.11 -9.70 -2.75
N PHE A 251 -5.15 -10.56 -1.73
CA PHE A 251 -3.98 -10.92 -0.95
C PHE A 251 -3.43 -12.25 -1.44
N HIS A 252 -2.26 -12.20 -2.09
CA HIS A 252 -1.61 -13.37 -2.68
C HIS A 252 -0.61 -13.97 -1.68
N PHE A 253 -1.03 -15.03 -0.98
CA PHE A 253 -0.29 -15.65 0.12
C PHE A 253 0.71 -16.70 -0.31
N CYS A 254 0.44 -17.39 -1.40
CA CYS A 254 1.12 -18.64 -1.75
C CYS A 254 1.47 -18.65 -3.23
N ASP A 255 2.71 -19.04 -3.52
CA ASP A 255 3.20 -19.28 -4.87
C ASP A 255 4.44 -20.17 -4.81
N ASP A 256 5.13 -20.38 -5.94
CA ASP A 256 6.31 -21.25 -6.05
C ASP A 256 7.43 -20.87 -5.05
N GLU A 257 7.57 -19.56 -4.76
CA GLU A 257 8.64 -19.09 -3.91
C GLU A 257 8.34 -19.24 -2.42
N ALA A 258 7.07 -19.16 -2.01
CA ALA A 258 6.73 -19.35 -0.61
C ALA A 258 5.23 -19.60 -0.36
N TRP A 259 4.98 -20.36 0.70
CA TRP A 259 3.67 -20.52 1.33
C TRP A 259 3.61 -19.77 2.65
N ARG A 260 2.69 -18.78 2.79
CA ARG A 260 2.65 -17.91 3.97
C ARG A 260 1.34 -17.97 4.76
N LEU A 261 0.45 -18.87 4.39
CA LEU A 261 -0.82 -19.04 5.09
C LEU A 261 -0.68 -20.18 6.11
N GLU A 262 -0.79 -19.85 7.39
CA GLU A 262 -0.84 -20.84 8.47
C GLU A 262 -2.18 -21.57 8.44
N ILE A 263 -2.14 -22.91 8.39
CA ILE A 263 -3.32 -23.76 8.39
C ILE A 263 -3.18 -24.72 9.58
N PRO A 264 -4.11 -24.71 10.56
CA PRO A 264 -4.07 -25.63 11.68
C PRO A 264 -4.06 -27.10 11.22
N GLY A 265 -3.09 -27.88 11.71
CA GLY A 265 -2.86 -29.26 11.32
C GLY A 265 -2.01 -29.44 10.06
N LEU A 266 -1.52 -28.36 9.45
CA LEU A 266 -0.59 -28.35 8.32
C LEU A 266 0.55 -27.35 8.56
N GLU A 267 1.11 -27.36 9.77
CA GLU A 267 2.12 -26.39 10.22
C GLU A 267 3.40 -26.44 9.38
N GLU A 268 3.70 -27.59 8.76
CA GLU A 268 4.86 -27.75 7.88
C GLU A 268 4.80 -26.86 6.64
N LEU A 269 3.60 -26.50 6.15
CA LEU A 269 3.45 -25.60 5.01
C LEU A 269 4.09 -24.23 5.25
N THR A 270 4.04 -23.76 6.48
CA THR A 270 4.67 -22.48 6.84
C THR A 270 6.04 -22.67 7.49
N ALA A 271 6.23 -23.72 8.28
CA ALA A 271 7.53 -23.98 8.91
C ALA A 271 8.65 -24.18 7.88
N VAL A 272 8.35 -24.82 6.76
CA VAL A 272 9.29 -25.09 5.67
C VAL A 272 9.01 -24.16 4.48
N GLY A 273 7.78 -24.14 4.00
CA GLY A 273 7.42 -23.47 2.75
C GLY A 273 7.39 -21.93 2.82
N SER A 274 7.45 -21.31 4.01
CA SER A 274 7.52 -19.84 4.12
C SER A 274 8.91 -19.26 3.91
N ARG A 275 9.91 -20.12 3.76
CA ARG A 275 11.31 -19.78 3.62
C ARG A 275 11.81 -20.21 2.24
N ARG A 276 12.93 -19.66 1.80
CA ARG A 276 13.56 -20.06 0.55
C ARG A 276 15.07 -20.01 0.63
N GLY A 277 15.71 -20.90 -0.10
CA GLY A 277 17.15 -21.05 -0.17
C GLY A 277 17.51 -22.23 -1.07
N HIS A 278 18.78 -22.65 -1.06
CA HIS A 278 19.22 -23.76 -1.88
C HIS A 278 18.98 -25.14 -1.24
N THR A 279 18.66 -25.17 0.04
CA THR A 279 18.32 -26.38 0.80
C THR A 279 17.00 -26.22 1.53
N THR A 280 16.41 -27.34 2.00
CA THR A 280 15.22 -27.32 2.86
C THR A 280 15.48 -26.71 4.23
N ASP A 281 16.74 -26.63 4.65
CA ASP A 281 17.16 -25.88 5.83
C ASP A 281 17.57 -24.47 5.44
N GLU A 282 16.60 -23.58 5.35
CA GLU A 282 16.80 -22.19 4.98
C GLU A 282 17.51 -21.33 6.04
N SER A 283 17.74 -21.89 7.24
CA SER A 283 18.60 -21.23 8.23
C SER A 283 20.03 -21.02 7.72
N GLN A 284 20.43 -21.82 6.72
CA GLN A 284 21.72 -21.71 6.06
C GLN A 284 21.68 -20.91 4.76
N CYS A 285 20.53 -20.42 4.36
CA CYS A 285 20.41 -19.57 3.19
C CYS A 285 21.09 -18.23 3.42
N LEU A 286 21.89 -17.80 2.46
CA LEU A 286 22.60 -16.52 2.51
C LEU A 286 21.69 -15.33 2.18
N TYR A 287 20.55 -15.61 1.63
CA TYR A 287 19.51 -14.62 1.42
C TYR A 287 18.64 -14.53 2.67
N PRO A 288 18.34 -13.36 3.20
CA PRO A 288 17.46 -13.26 4.35
C PRO A 288 16.11 -13.87 4.01
N CYS A 289 15.87 -15.04 4.59
CA CYS A 289 14.60 -15.71 4.45
C CYS A 289 13.61 -15.05 5.37
N TYR A 290 12.41 -14.89 4.89
CA TYR A 290 11.35 -14.27 5.63
C TYR A 290 10.70 -15.32 6.51
N ASP A 291 10.69 -15.04 7.81
CA ASP A 291 10.19 -15.99 8.79
C ASP A 291 8.66 -16.06 8.82
N GLY A 292 8.15 -17.29 8.72
CA GLY A 292 6.81 -17.65 9.09
C GLY A 292 5.69 -17.26 8.13
N GLY A 293 4.53 -17.77 8.40
CA GLY A 293 3.28 -17.44 7.75
C GLY A 293 2.48 -16.38 8.50
N TYR A 294 1.25 -16.16 8.05
CA TYR A 294 0.29 -15.28 8.70
C TYR A 294 -0.80 -16.12 9.36
N ASP A 295 -0.98 -15.95 10.65
CA ASP A 295 -2.18 -16.41 11.33
C ASP A 295 -3.30 -15.37 11.10
N LEU A 296 -4.12 -15.66 10.10
CA LEU A 296 -5.24 -14.79 9.74
C LEU A 296 -6.29 -14.65 10.85
N MET A 297 -6.40 -15.66 11.72
CA MET A 297 -7.45 -15.67 12.76
C MET A 297 -7.05 -14.82 13.99
N GLN A 298 -5.76 -14.55 14.16
CA GLN A 298 -5.24 -13.83 15.32
C GLN A 298 -4.76 -12.41 15.00
N ARG A 299 -4.49 -12.08 13.73
CA ARG A 299 -3.75 -10.87 13.35
C ARG A 299 -4.47 -9.93 12.38
N LEU A 300 -5.62 -10.30 11.90
CA LEU A 300 -6.55 -9.44 11.20
C LEU A 300 -7.72 -9.10 12.12
#